data_49211a4940d05245eba0972f3f1338cb
#
_entry.id   49211a4940d05245eba0972f3f1338cb
#
_cell.length_a   1.000
_cell.length_b   1.000
_cell.length_c   1.000
_cell.angle_alpha   90.00
_cell.angle_beta   90.00
_cell.angle_gamma   90.00
#
_symmetry.space_group_name_H-M   'P 1'
#
loop_
_entity.id
_entity.type
_entity.pdbx_description
1 polymer ?
#
loop_
_entity_poly.entity_id
_entity_poly.type
_entity_poly.pdbx_seq_one_letter_code
_entity_poly.pdbx_strand_id
1 'polypeptide(L)'
;MVIAIHALGTGCGRPHRAKQAPLAPDVPGDVEFLHYLASAPVVSVDDGARAVLLLVGGSDQWPSSPDRWDQAHKRGMLRDEWGLQPQDALDVGTLAHMLQAVLRLPSGVNGRLARLAGVGERRYALKACVDVGLLPPSRTGQPVRGGELVSALQRAEELDGDVARPGGS
;
A
#
# COMPACT_ATOMS: atom_id res chain seq x y z
N MET A 1 -32.23 49.72 -3.39
CA MET A 1 -31.09 49.23 -4.21
C MET A 1 -30.40 48.16 -3.38
N VAL A 2 -30.74 46.89 -3.63
CA VAL A 2 -30.23 45.73 -2.86
C VAL A 2 -29.17 45.05 -3.71
N ILE A 3 -27.93 45.07 -3.23
CA ILE A 3 -26.80 44.41 -3.90
C ILE A 3 -26.76 42.97 -3.43
N ALA A 4 -27.10 42.04 -4.33
CA ALA A 4 -26.94 40.59 -4.10
C ALA A 4 -25.49 40.21 -4.31
N ILE A 5 -24.80 39.82 -3.24
CA ILE A 5 -23.44 39.23 -3.29
C ILE A 5 -23.58 37.73 -3.65
N HIS A 6 -23.23 37.40 -4.88
CA HIS A 6 -23.09 35.98 -5.29
C HIS A 6 -21.79 35.45 -4.71
N ALA A 7 -21.88 34.57 -3.72
CA ALA A 7 -20.76 33.79 -3.24
C ALA A 7 -20.38 32.75 -4.32
N LEU A 8 -19.25 32.97 -4.98
CA LEU A 8 -18.61 31.98 -5.84
C LEU A 8 -18.08 30.83 -4.95
N GLY A 9 -18.83 29.75 -4.88
CA GLY A 9 -18.40 28.51 -4.26
C GLY A 9 -17.19 27.95 -5.03
N THR A 10 -16.00 28.07 -4.45
CA THR A 10 -14.81 27.35 -4.89
C THR A 10 -15.06 25.85 -4.68
N GLY A 11 -15.42 25.17 -5.77
CA GLY A 11 -15.55 23.73 -5.78
C GLY A 11 -14.19 23.10 -5.51
N CYS A 12 -13.96 22.66 -4.27
CA CYS A 12 -12.90 21.72 -3.96
C CYS A 12 -13.10 20.49 -4.85
N GLY A 13 -12.19 20.31 -5.82
CA GLY A 13 -12.21 19.14 -6.68
C GLY A 13 -12.25 17.89 -5.82
N ARG A 14 -13.31 17.08 -5.97
CA ARG A 14 -13.42 15.78 -5.35
C ARG A 14 -12.13 14.99 -5.70
N PRO A 15 -11.45 14.39 -4.71
CA PRO A 15 -10.33 13.51 -5.01
C PRO A 15 -10.82 12.48 -6.02
N HIS A 16 -10.02 12.24 -7.07
CA HIS A 16 -10.31 11.23 -8.08
C HIS A 16 -10.62 9.92 -7.34
N ARG A 17 -11.88 9.49 -7.40
CA ARG A 17 -12.32 8.25 -6.79
C ARG A 17 -11.47 7.15 -7.41
N ALA A 18 -10.64 6.50 -6.61
CA ALA A 18 -9.83 5.40 -7.05
C ALA A 18 -10.73 4.38 -7.77
N LYS A 19 -10.31 3.86 -8.93
CA LYS A 19 -11.06 2.82 -9.62
C LYS A 19 -11.24 1.66 -8.65
N GLN A 20 -12.46 1.16 -8.52
CA GLN A 20 -12.72 -0.03 -7.70
C GLN A 20 -12.05 -1.24 -8.35
N ALA A 21 -11.41 -2.06 -7.55
CA ALA A 21 -10.90 -3.37 -7.94
C ALA A 21 -11.81 -4.45 -7.36
N PRO A 22 -12.01 -5.57 -8.07
CA PRO A 22 -12.70 -6.71 -7.48
C PRO A 22 -11.92 -7.21 -6.28
N LEU A 23 -12.62 -7.44 -5.15
CA LEU A 23 -12.03 -8.15 -4.01
C LEU A 23 -11.76 -9.60 -4.40
N ALA A 24 -10.70 -10.19 -3.87
CA ALA A 24 -10.46 -11.62 -4.00
C ALA A 24 -11.70 -12.39 -3.51
N PRO A 25 -12.12 -13.45 -4.22
CA PRO A 25 -13.08 -14.38 -3.66
C PRO A 25 -12.53 -14.89 -2.31
N ASP A 26 -13.43 -15.31 -1.42
CA ASP A 26 -13.04 -15.91 -0.15
C ASP A 26 -12.35 -17.25 -0.43
N VAL A 27 -11.05 -17.19 -0.74
CA VAL A 27 -10.23 -18.34 -1.11
C VAL A 27 -9.58 -18.85 0.16
N PRO A 28 -9.91 -20.08 0.61
CA PRO A 28 -9.27 -20.69 1.75
C PRO A 28 -7.82 -21.06 1.38
N GLY A 29 -6.87 -20.52 2.12
CA GLY A 29 -5.46 -20.83 1.96
C GLY A 29 -4.63 -19.71 1.35
N ASP A 30 -3.40 -19.62 1.82
CA ASP A 30 -2.50 -18.52 1.44
C ASP A 30 -1.93 -18.73 0.03
N VAL A 31 -1.69 -19.98 -0.35
CA VAL A 31 -1.15 -20.33 -1.68
C VAL A 31 -2.17 -20.05 -2.77
N GLU A 32 -3.41 -20.46 -2.57
CA GLU A 32 -4.52 -20.21 -3.49
C GLU A 32 -4.78 -18.70 -3.65
N PHE A 33 -4.73 -17.97 -2.54
CA PHE A 33 -4.83 -16.51 -2.57
C PHE A 33 -3.71 -15.87 -3.39
N LEU A 34 -2.46 -16.24 -3.16
CA LEU A 34 -1.32 -15.70 -3.91
C LEU A 34 -1.39 -16.07 -5.39
N HIS A 35 -1.88 -17.27 -5.71
CA HIS A 35 -2.09 -17.70 -7.10
C HIS A 35 -3.17 -16.87 -7.79
N TYR A 36 -4.31 -16.66 -7.12
CA TYR A 36 -5.36 -15.75 -7.60
C TYR A 36 -4.78 -14.35 -7.80
N LEU A 37 -4.09 -13.85 -6.79
CA LEU A 37 -3.51 -12.51 -6.80
C LEU A 37 -2.57 -12.30 -7.99
N ALA A 38 -1.69 -13.28 -8.30
CA ALA A 38 -0.74 -13.20 -9.41
C ALA A 38 -1.42 -12.94 -10.76
N SER A 39 -2.67 -13.41 -10.94
CA SER A 39 -3.45 -13.25 -12.17
C SER A 39 -4.33 -11.98 -12.18
N ALA A 40 -4.46 -11.29 -11.04
CA ALA A 40 -5.35 -10.14 -10.91
C ALA A 40 -4.87 -8.95 -11.77
N PRO A 41 -5.72 -8.38 -12.66
CA PRO A 41 -5.34 -7.25 -13.49
C PRO A 41 -5.16 -5.96 -12.70
N VAL A 42 -5.86 -5.83 -11.58
CA VAL A 42 -5.76 -4.74 -10.60
C VAL A 42 -6.03 -5.33 -9.22
N VAL A 43 -5.22 -4.97 -8.25
CA VAL A 43 -5.33 -5.42 -6.86
C VAL A 43 -6.16 -4.43 -6.06
N SER A 44 -7.01 -4.91 -5.13
CA SER A 44 -7.70 -4.06 -4.16
C SER A 44 -6.77 -3.66 -3.00
N VAL A 45 -7.12 -2.61 -2.27
CA VAL A 45 -6.36 -2.22 -1.07
C VAL A 45 -6.40 -3.32 -0.01
N ASP A 46 -7.56 -4.01 0.15
CA ASP A 46 -7.70 -5.12 1.10
C ASP A 46 -6.82 -6.31 0.73
N ASP A 47 -6.82 -6.72 -0.56
CA ASP A 47 -5.97 -7.81 -1.02
C ASP A 47 -4.49 -7.48 -0.90
N GLY A 48 -4.12 -6.22 -1.18
CA GLY A 48 -2.76 -5.74 -0.96
C GLY A 48 -2.35 -5.77 0.51
N ALA A 49 -3.26 -5.35 1.41
CA ALA A 49 -3.02 -5.41 2.84
C ALA A 49 -2.87 -6.88 3.32
N ARG A 50 -3.74 -7.80 2.85
CA ARG A 50 -3.63 -9.25 3.12
C ARG A 50 -2.26 -9.78 2.69
N ALA A 51 -1.84 -9.50 1.47
CA ALA A 51 -0.58 -9.96 0.93
C ALA A 51 0.64 -9.45 1.72
N VAL A 52 0.64 -8.18 2.13
CA VAL A 52 1.72 -7.60 2.94
C VAL A 52 1.69 -8.11 4.38
N LEU A 53 0.51 -8.40 4.94
CA LEU A 53 0.38 -9.03 6.26
C LEU A 53 0.88 -10.47 6.26
N LEU A 54 0.65 -11.23 5.18
CA LEU A 54 1.21 -12.57 4.98
C LEU A 54 2.74 -12.55 5.01
N LEU A 55 3.37 -11.60 4.33
CA LEU A 55 4.82 -11.42 4.33
C LEU A 55 5.41 -11.33 5.75
N VAL A 56 4.70 -10.66 6.67
CA VAL A 56 5.18 -10.44 8.05
C VAL A 56 4.80 -11.57 8.99
N GLY A 57 3.63 -12.17 8.77
CA GLY A 57 3.06 -13.19 9.67
C GLY A 57 3.37 -14.62 9.27
N GLY A 58 3.83 -14.86 8.06
CA GLY A 58 4.04 -16.19 7.48
C GLY A 58 2.76 -16.99 7.21
N SER A 59 1.61 -16.51 7.67
CA SER A 59 0.28 -17.09 7.44
C SER A 59 -0.81 -16.06 7.66
N ASP A 60 -2.00 -16.30 7.10
CA ASP A 60 -3.17 -15.42 7.27
C ASP A 60 -3.75 -15.55 8.68
N GLN A 61 -3.31 -14.66 9.56
CA GLN A 61 -3.81 -14.55 10.93
C GLN A 61 -5.08 -13.71 11.03
N TRP A 62 -5.46 -13.00 9.97
CA TRP A 62 -6.60 -12.08 9.92
C TRP A 62 -7.47 -12.38 8.70
N PRO A 63 -8.28 -13.47 8.75
CA PRO A 63 -9.02 -13.95 7.59
C PRO A 63 -10.14 -12.99 7.15
N SER A 64 -10.67 -12.17 8.06
CA SER A 64 -11.72 -11.22 7.72
C SER A 64 -11.16 -9.87 7.23
N SER A 65 -11.84 -9.23 6.26
CA SER A 65 -11.46 -7.89 5.78
C SER A 65 -11.44 -6.83 6.89
N PRO A 66 -12.42 -6.78 7.82
CA PRO A 66 -12.37 -5.83 8.94
C PRO A 66 -11.15 -6.01 9.85
N ASP A 67 -10.77 -7.27 10.15
CA ASP A 67 -9.59 -7.55 10.99
C ASP A 67 -8.30 -7.14 10.29
N ARG A 68 -8.16 -7.44 8.98
CA ARG A 68 -7.03 -7.00 8.17
C ARG A 68 -6.92 -5.48 8.12
N TRP A 69 -8.05 -4.81 7.94
CA TRP A 69 -8.13 -3.36 7.91
C TRP A 69 -7.63 -2.72 9.20
N ASP A 70 -8.11 -3.22 10.34
CA ASP A 70 -7.67 -2.79 11.67
C ASP A 70 -6.17 -3.03 11.88
N GLN A 71 -5.66 -4.21 11.49
CA GLN A 71 -4.23 -4.52 11.57
C GLN A 71 -3.36 -3.64 10.66
N ALA A 72 -3.84 -3.34 9.46
CA ALA A 72 -3.14 -2.45 8.54
C ALA A 72 -2.98 -1.03 9.13
N HIS A 73 -4.02 -0.51 9.77
CA HIS A 73 -3.96 0.78 10.48
C HIS A 73 -3.04 0.72 11.70
N LYS A 74 -3.18 -0.29 12.56
CA LYS A 74 -2.32 -0.48 13.75
C LYS A 74 -0.84 -0.58 13.40
N ARG A 75 -0.51 -1.17 12.26
CA ARG A 75 0.87 -1.28 11.76
C ARG A 75 1.35 -0.05 10.98
N GLY A 76 0.49 0.95 10.81
CA GLY A 76 0.80 2.16 10.05
C GLY A 76 0.94 1.93 8.53
N MET A 77 0.39 0.82 8.02
CA MET A 77 0.34 0.52 6.58
C MET A 77 -0.66 1.40 5.84
N LEU A 78 -1.73 1.78 6.51
CA LEU A 78 -2.79 2.66 6.02
C LEU A 78 -2.98 3.86 6.94
N ARG A 79 -3.54 4.93 6.40
CA ARG A 79 -3.85 6.16 7.10
C ARG A 79 -5.29 6.57 6.85
N ASP A 80 -6.00 6.99 7.90
CA ASP A 80 -7.40 7.44 7.81
C ASP A 80 -7.54 8.65 6.89
N GLU A 81 -6.55 9.55 6.88
CA GLU A 81 -6.55 10.78 6.09
C GLU A 81 -6.57 10.52 4.57
N TRP A 82 -6.22 9.32 4.13
CA TRP A 82 -6.27 8.98 2.71
C TRP A 82 -7.67 8.66 2.21
N GLY A 83 -8.63 8.40 3.11
CA GLY A 83 -10.03 8.09 2.80
C GLY A 83 -10.20 6.86 1.91
N LEU A 84 -9.24 5.94 1.96
CA LEU A 84 -9.28 4.69 1.20
C LEU A 84 -10.37 3.75 1.73
N GLN A 85 -10.88 2.92 0.83
CA GLN A 85 -11.82 1.86 1.13
C GLN A 85 -11.20 0.50 0.75
N PRO A 86 -11.61 -0.62 1.39
CA PRO A 86 -11.07 -1.95 1.08
C PRO A 86 -11.09 -2.31 -0.41
N GLN A 87 -12.16 -1.93 -1.11
CA GLN A 87 -12.38 -2.22 -2.54
C GLN A 87 -11.75 -1.21 -3.49
N ASP A 88 -11.08 -0.17 -3.00
CA ASP A 88 -10.37 0.77 -3.88
C ASP A 88 -9.19 0.05 -4.56
N ALA A 89 -8.87 0.47 -5.78
CA ALA A 89 -7.68 -0.04 -6.45
C ALA A 89 -6.42 0.39 -5.70
N LEU A 90 -5.58 -0.58 -5.36
CA LEU A 90 -4.27 -0.33 -4.76
C LEU A 90 -3.39 0.41 -5.75
N ASP A 91 -2.83 1.53 -5.34
CA ASP A 91 -1.81 2.25 -6.11
C ASP A 91 -0.39 1.95 -5.60
N VAL A 92 0.60 2.16 -6.48
CA VAL A 92 2.02 1.88 -6.19
C VAL A 92 2.54 2.68 -4.99
N GLY A 93 2.05 3.90 -4.78
CA GLY A 93 2.45 4.71 -3.62
C GLY A 93 1.92 4.15 -2.30
N THR A 94 0.69 3.65 -2.29
CA THR A 94 0.09 2.99 -1.13
C THR A 94 0.79 1.66 -0.84
N LEU A 95 1.05 0.83 -1.87
CA LEU A 95 1.84 -0.39 -1.71
C LEU A 95 3.23 -0.10 -1.14
N ALA A 96 3.93 0.88 -1.69
CA ALA A 96 5.25 1.28 -1.20
C ALA A 96 5.22 1.70 0.28
N HIS A 97 4.17 2.42 0.69
CA HIS A 97 4.00 2.81 2.09
C HIS A 97 3.75 1.59 3.00
N MET A 98 2.91 0.65 2.57
CA MET A 98 2.68 -0.61 3.29
C MET A 98 3.99 -1.37 3.49
N LEU A 99 4.76 -1.59 2.41
CA LEU A 99 6.06 -2.27 2.46
C LEU A 99 7.06 -1.53 3.35
N GLN A 100 7.15 -0.20 3.22
CA GLN A 100 8.03 0.60 4.08
C GLN A 100 7.68 0.47 5.55
N ALA A 101 6.38 0.44 5.89
CA ALA A 101 5.91 0.34 7.27
C ALA A 101 6.30 -1.00 7.90
N VAL A 102 6.11 -2.11 7.18
CA VAL A 102 6.38 -3.46 7.72
C VAL A 102 7.86 -3.83 7.70
N LEU A 103 8.60 -3.45 6.66
CA LEU A 103 10.03 -3.73 6.52
C LEU A 103 10.90 -2.70 7.24
N ARG A 104 10.28 -1.67 7.84
CA ARG A 104 10.98 -0.58 8.57
C ARG A 104 12.06 0.10 7.74
N LEU A 105 11.82 0.25 6.44
CA LEU A 105 12.80 0.88 5.55
C LEU A 105 13.08 2.32 5.97
N PRO A 106 14.35 2.76 5.91
CA PRO A 106 14.72 4.11 6.31
C PRO A 106 14.09 5.14 5.36
N SER A 107 13.31 6.05 5.92
CA SER A 107 12.63 7.11 5.16
C SER A 107 13.48 8.36 5.03
N GLY A 108 14.74 8.39 5.01
CA GLY A 108 15.57 9.57 4.89
C GLY A 108 15.08 10.80 5.70
N VAL A 109 15.83 11.89 5.74
CA VAL A 109 15.45 13.12 6.49
C VAL A 109 14.16 13.74 5.92
N ASN A 110 14.05 13.82 4.60
CA ASN A 110 12.89 14.40 3.92
C ASN A 110 11.61 13.57 4.12
N GLY A 111 11.72 12.24 4.19
CA GLY A 111 10.59 11.36 4.48
C GLY A 111 10.09 11.50 5.91
N ARG A 112 10.98 11.76 6.88
CA ARG A 112 10.58 12.04 8.28
C ARG A 112 9.82 13.36 8.40
N LEU A 113 10.28 14.40 7.72
CA LEU A 113 9.58 15.70 7.67
C LEU A 113 8.23 15.60 6.97
N ALA A 114 8.14 14.87 5.86
CA ALA A 114 6.89 14.62 5.15
C ALA A 114 5.87 13.89 6.03
N ARG A 115 6.31 12.92 6.84
CA ARG A 115 5.45 12.20 7.79
C ARG A 115 4.90 13.14 8.87
N LEU A 116 5.72 14.05 9.40
CA LEU A 116 5.28 15.05 10.38
C LEU A 116 4.28 16.05 9.79
N ALA A 117 4.45 16.39 8.50
CA ALA A 117 3.58 17.31 7.79
C ALA A 117 2.32 16.65 7.19
N GLY A 118 2.20 15.31 7.22
CA GLY A 118 1.11 14.55 6.60
C GLY A 118 1.06 14.66 5.08
N VAL A 119 2.16 15.11 4.44
CA VAL A 119 2.18 15.43 3.00
C VAL A 119 3.25 14.59 2.30
N GLY A 120 2.85 13.92 1.21
CA GLY A 120 3.79 13.26 0.31
C GLY A 120 4.39 11.94 0.82
N GLU A 121 3.92 11.36 1.92
CA GLU A 121 4.44 10.12 2.50
C GLU A 121 4.56 8.99 1.48
N ARG A 122 3.52 8.76 0.68
CA ARG A 122 3.50 7.71 -0.36
C ARG A 122 4.59 7.90 -1.42
N ARG A 123 4.90 9.15 -1.77
CA ARG A 123 5.98 9.46 -2.72
C ARG A 123 7.37 9.13 -2.15
N TYR A 124 7.61 9.45 -0.88
CA TYR A 124 8.87 9.14 -0.21
C TYR A 124 9.01 7.65 0.08
N ALA A 125 7.91 6.98 0.42
CA ALA A 125 7.87 5.53 0.55
C ALA A 125 8.24 4.83 -0.77
N LEU A 126 7.65 5.29 -1.89
CA LEU A 126 7.99 4.77 -3.21
C LEU A 126 9.46 4.95 -3.52
N LYS A 127 10.02 6.15 -3.26
CA LYS A 127 11.45 6.38 -3.47
C LYS A 127 12.29 5.41 -2.64
N ALA A 128 11.98 5.21 -1.37
CA ALA A 128 12.71 4.28 -0.50
C ALA A 128 12.65 2.84 -1.03
N CYS A 129 11.47 2.36 -1.47
CA CYS A 129 11.32 1.04 -2.07
C CYS A 129 12.08 0.88 -3.40
N VAL A 130 12.15 1.93 -4.22
CA VAL A 130 12.93 1.94 -5.47
C VAL A 130 14.43 1.92 -5.16
N ASP A 131 14.89 2.71 -4.21
CA ASP A 131 16.31 2.79 -3.83
C ASP A 131 16.87 1.45 -3.34
N VAL A 132 16.03 0.60 -2.72
CA VAL A 132 16.43 -0.75 -2.26
C VAL A 132 16.02 -1.87 -3.24
N GLY A 133 15.50 -1.54 -4.41
CA GLY A 133 15.17 -2.50 -5.47
C GLY A 133 13.86 -3.28 -5.27
N LEU A 134 13.03 -2.94 -4.28
CA LEU A 134 11.74 -3.59 -4.04
C LEU A 134 10.72 -3.31 -5.14
N LEU A 135 10.65 -2.06 -5.59
CA LEU A 135 9.72 -1.62 -6.63
C LEU A 135 10.46 -0.96 -7.78
N PRO A 136 9.98 -1.10 -9.02
CA PRO A 136 10.51 -0.34 -10.14
C PRO A 136 10.14 1.14 -10.03
N PRO A 137 10.90 2.05 -10.68
CA PRO A 137 10.51 3.45 -10.82
C PRO A 137 9.12 3.57 -11.44
N SER A 138 8.18 4.19 -10.73
CA SER A 138 6.77 4.25 -11.11
C SER A 138 6.13 5.56 -10.63
N ARG A 139 4.87 5.81 -11.04
CA ARG A 139 4.07 6.92 -10.52
C ARG A 139 3.28 6.45 -9.31
N THR A 140 3.20 7.27 -8.26
CA THR A 140 2.49 6.92 -7.02
C THR A 140 1.03 6.52 -7.23
N GLY A 141 0.31 7.18 -8.13
CA GLY A 141 -1.10 6.87 -8.44
C GLY A 141 -1.31 5.77 -9.49
N GLN A 142 -0.26 5.06 -9.91
CA GLN A 142 -0.39 3.95 -10.85
C GLN A 142 -1.03 2.74 -10.15
N PRO A 143 -2.12 2.14 -10.72
CA PRO A 143 -2.71 0.91 -10.17
C PRO A 143 -1.70 -0.24 -10.17
N VAL A 144 -1.71 -1.04 -9.11
CA VAL A 144 -0.87 -2.23 -8.96
C VAL A 144 -1.54 -3.44 -9.59
N ARG A 145 -0.79 -4.19 -10.38
CA ARG A 145 -1.20 -5.51 -10.90
C ARG A 145 -0.77 -6.60 -9.95
N GLY A 146 -1.50 -7.70 -9.92
CA GLY A 146 -1.20 -8.80 -9.02
C GLY A 146 0.19 -9.38 -9.19
N GLY A 147 0.65 -9.59 -10.43
CA GLY A 147 2.02 -10.05 -10.70
C GLY A 147 3.11 -9.09 -10.22
N GLU A 148 2.86 -7.76 -10.27
CA GLU A 148 3.77 -6.74 -9.73
C GLU A 148 3.85 -6.82 -8.21
N LEU A 149 2.70 -7.02 -7.54
CA LEU A 149 2.65 -7.19 -6.10
C LEU A 149 3.39 -8.45 -5.66
N VAL A 150 3.10 -9.61 -6.27
CA VAL A 150 3.78 -10.88 -5.95
C VAL A 150 5.29 -10.76 -6.14
N SER A 151 5.74 -10.12 -7.22
CA SER A 151 7.18 -9.87 -7.44
C SER A 151 7.80 -8.95 -6.39
N ALA A 152 7.04 -7.97 -5.88
CA ALA A 152 7.51 -7.10 -4.80
C ALA A 152 7.64 -7.86 -3.47
N LEU A 153 6.68 -8.76 -3.17
CA LEU A 153 6.74 -9.60 -1.97
C LEU A 153 7.93 -10.56 -2.01
N GLN A 154 8.20 -11.21 -3.15
CA GLN A 154 9.37 -12.07 -3.30
C GLN A 154 10.69 -11.34 -3.04
N ARG A 155 10.85 -10.13 -3.59
CA ARG A 155 12.03 -9.31 -3.30
C ARG A 155 12.11 -8.88 -1.84
N ALA A 156 10.97 -8.65 -1.19
CA ALA A 156 10.91 -8.30 0.22
C ALA A 156 11.37 -9.46 1.12
N GLU A 157 10.98 -10.70 0.80
CA GLU A 157 11.46 -11.90 1.49
C GLU A 157 12.97 -12.10 1.33
N GLU A 158 13.51 -11.87 0.12
CA GLU A 158 14.94 -11.93 -0.15
C GLU A 158 15.72 -10.92 0.71
N LEU A 159 15.22 -9.67 0.80
CA LEU A 159 15.86 -8.64 1.62
C LEU A 159 15.84 -8.96 3.12
N ASP A 160 14.74 -9.50 3.63
CA ASP A 160 14.63 -9.87 5.05
C ASP A 160 15.55 -11.07 5.36
N GLY A 161 15.66 -12.02 4.44
CA GLY A 161 16.58 -13.16 4.53
C GLY A 161 18.06 -12.78 4.56
N ASP A 162 18.45 -11.75 3.81
CA ASP A 162 19.83 -11.24 3.78
C ASP A 162 20.18 -10.48 5.06
N VAL A 163 19.25 -9.74 5.65
CA VAL A 163 19.43 -9.04 6.94
C VAL A 163 19.53 -10.03 8.09
N ALA A 164 18.84 -11.17 8.03
CA ALA A 164 18.87 -12.22 9.05
C ALA A 164 20.12 -13.11 9.00
N ARG A 165 20.95 -13.02 7.93
CA ARG A 165 22.25 -13.69 7.80
C ARG A 165 23.39 -12.67 7.91
N PRO A 166 23.84 -12.26 9.13
CA PRO A 166 25.05 -11.46 9.25
C PRO A 166 26.23 -12.34 8.83
N GLY A 167 26.86 -11.94 7.70
CA GLY A 167 28.12 -12.39 7.13
C GLY A 167 28.84 -13.56 7.78
N GLY A 168 28.68 -14.74 7.23
CA GLY A 168 29.67 -15.82 7.38
C GLY A 168 30.82 -15.57 6.42
N SER A 169 31.92 -15.08 6.94
CA SER A 169 33.26 -15.12 6.35
C SER A 169 34.25 -15.49 7.40
#